data_ea900732a5b8264f077640d3a0a5fcac
#
_entry.id   ea900732a5b8264f077640d3a0a5fcac
#
_cell.length_a   1.000
_cell.length_b   1.000
_cell.length_c   1.000
_cell.angle_alpha   90.00
_cell.angle_beta   90.00
_cell.angle_gamma   90.00
#
_symmetry.space_group_name_H-M   'P 1'
#
loop_
_entity.id
_entity.type
_entity.pdbx_description
1 polymer ?
#
loop_
_entity_poly.entity_id
_entity_poly.type
_entity_poly.pdbx_seq_one_letter_code
_entity_poly.pdbx_strand_id
1 'polypeptide(L)'
;MLFTAFEDGGPMWTRSGPRVERCAVRFPTPFLGVPAVHVGLSMWDIAMDSNQRVDVSADEITPQGFVILFRTWGDTRVARARVSWMAIGPTEHEDDFLLD
;
A
#
# COMPACT_ATOMS: atom_id res chain seq x y z
N MET A 1 3.66 -2.85 -5.73
CA MET A 1 4.08 -3.38 -4.41
C MET A 1 3.32 -4.66 -4.12
N LEU A 2 4.01 -5.70 -3.72
CA LEU A 2 3.42 -7.01 -3.51
C LEU A 2 3.57 -7.43 -2.05
N PHE A 3 2.45 -7.73 -1.40
CA PHE A 3 2.43 -8.38 -0.08
C PHE A 3 2.24 -9.87 -0.30
N THR A 4 3.26 -10.65 -0.01
CA THR A 4 3.25 -12.10 -0.25
C THR A 4 3.57 -12.85 1.03
N ALA A 5 3.49 -14.17 0.92
CA ALA A 5 3.87 -15.10 1.98
C ALA A 5 2.99 -15.05 3.23
N PHE A 6 1.80 -14.49 3.15
CA PHE A 6 0.86 -14.54 4.27
C PHE A 6 0.47 -15.99 4.57
N GLU A 7 0.30 -16.81 3.53
CA GLU A 7 -0.07 -18.22 3.67
C GLU A 7 1.04 -19.06 4.30
N ASP A 8 2.27 -18.56 4.38
CA ASP A 8 3.39 -19.26 4.98
C ASP A 8 3.48 -19.06 6.49
N GLY A 9 2.35 -18.85 7.15
CA GLY A 9 2.28 -18.70 8.60
C GLY A 9 2.11 -17.28 9.07
N GLY A 10 1.90 -16.33 8.16
CA GLY A 10 1.66 -14.95 8.53
C GLY A 10 0.30 -14.72 9.17
N PRO A 11 0.16 -13.65 9.98
CA PRO A 11 -1.10 -13.39 10.70
C PRO A 11 -2.29 -13.11 9.79
N MET A 12 -2.07 -12.65 8.55
CA MET A 12 -3.15 -12.45 7.59
C MET A 12 -3.82 -13.75 7.18
N TRP A 13 -3.12 -14.87 7.31
CA TRP A 13 -3.62 -16.19 6.95
C TRP A 13 -4.02 -17.01 8.17
N THR A 14 -3.25 -16.94 9.26
CA THR A 14 -3.38 -17.86 10.39
C THR A 14 -4.22 -17.32 11.53
N ARG A 15 -4.39 -16.00 11.61
CA ARG A 15 -5.11 -15.36 12.72
C ARG A 15 -6.48 -14.87 12.30
N SER A 16 -7.25 -14.43 13.28
CA SER A 16 -8.53 -13.79 13.08
C SER A 16 -8.53 -12.44 13.81
N GLY A 17 -9.60 -11.65 13.61
CA GLY A 17 -9.70 -10.33 14.20
C GLY A 17 -8.89 -9.29 13.41
N PRO A 18 -8.71 -8.09 13.98
CA PRO A 18 -8.00 -7.02 13.31
C PRO A 18 -6.52 -7.35 13.10
N ARG A 19 -6.05 -7.19 11.88
CA ARG A 19 -4.65 -7.40 11.50
C ARG A 19 -4.23 -6.34 10.51
N VAL A 20 -2.96 -5.90 10.59
CA VAL A 20 -2.42 -4.89 9.69
C VAL A 20 -1.03 -5.30 9.23
N GLU A 21 -0.77 -5.11 7.95
CA GLU A 21 0.57 -5.16 7.36
C GLU A 21 0.96 -3.77 6.91
N ARG A 22 2.19 -3.40 7.16
CA ARG A 22 2.76 -2.10 6.83
C ARG A 22 3.87 -2.27 5.81
N CYS A 23 3.89 -1.43 4.80
CA CYS A 23 4.97 -1.43 3.84
C CYS A 23 5.41 0.00 3.55
N ALA A 24 6.65 0.31 3.87
CA ALA A 24 7.21 1.62 3.59
C ALA A 24 7.60 1.72 2.12
N VAL A 25 7.23 2.83 1.50
CA VAL A 25 7.58 3.14 0.12
C VAL A 25 8.41 4.42 0.13
N ARG A 26 9.56 4.38 -0.53
CA ARG A 26 10.43 5.55 -0.69
C ARG A 26 10.41 5.97 -2.14
N PHE A 27 10.15 7.25 -2.39
CA PHE A 27 10.18 7.76 -3.76
C PHE A 27 11.62 7.79 -4.29
N PRO A 28 11.83 7.44 -5.56
CA PRO A 28 13.18 7.52 -6.15
C PRO A 28 13.74 8.94 -6.12
N THR A 29 12.85 9.93 -6.32
CA THR A 29 13.20 11.34 -6.24
C THR A 29 12.18 12.02 -5.33
N PRO A 30 12.62 12.73 -4.28
CA PRO A 30 11.68 13.40 -3.39
C PRO A 30 10.87 14.49 -4.12
N PHE A 31 9.64 14.68 -3.65
CA PHE A 31 8.82 15.81 -4.09
C PHE A 31 9.24 17.08 -3.36
N LEU A 32 8.88 18.25 -3.93
CA LEU A 32 9.16 19.53 -3.28
C LEU A 32 8.23 19.81 -2.12
N GLY A 33 7.09 19.15 -2.08
CA GLY A 33 6.12 19.24 -1.00
C GLY A 33 5.45 17.91 -0.79
N VAL A 34 4.47 17.85 0.10
CA VAL A 34 3.74 16.62 0.37
C VAL A 34 2.88 16.26 -0.85
N PRO A 35 3.09 15.10 -1.48
CA PRO A 35 2.30 14.71 -2.65
C PRO A 35 0.93 14.18 -2.26
N ALA A 36 0.04 14.10 -3.24
CA ALA A 36 -1.17 13.31 -3.13
C ALA A 36 -0.84 11.88 -3.52
N VAL A 37 -1.23 10.92 -2.69
CA VAL A 37 -0.94 9.49 -2.92
C VAL A 37 -2.23 8.71 -3.01
N HIS A 38 -2.33 7.89 -4.04
CA HIS A 38 -3.42 6.95 -4.22
C HIS A 38 -2.87 5.53 -4.19
N VAL A 39 -3.54 4.65 -3.45
CA VAL A 39 -3.21 3.23 -3.40
C VAL A 39 -4.45 2.40 -3.74
N GLY A 40 -4.23 1.22 -4.30
CA GLY A 40 -5.32 0.32 -4.63
C GLY A 40 -4.86 -1.10 -4.77
N LEU A 41 -5.76 -2.03 -4.54
CA LEU A 41 -5.49 -3.45 -4.77
C LEU A 41 -5.46 -3.72 -6.27
N SER A 42 -4.39 -4.36 -6.72
CA SER A 42 -4.28 -4.83 -8.10
C SER A 42 -4.39 -6.34 -8.20
N MET A 43 -4.28 -7.05 -7.08
CA MET A 43 -4.50 -8.49 -7.01
C MET A 43 -4.79 -8.85 -5.55
N TRP A 44 -5.69 -9.80 -5.35
CA TRP A 44 -5.96 -10.38 -4.03
C TRP A 44 -6.22 -11.85 -4.17
N ASP A 45 -5.83 -12.59 -3.14
CA ASP A 45 -6.03 -14.03 -3.05
C ASP A 45 -6.48 -14.29 -1.62
N ILE A 46 -7.79 -14.46 -1.45
CA ILE A 46 -8.45 -14.55 -0.15
C ILE A 46 -9.18 -15.88 -0.08
N ALA A 47 -9.16 -16.51 1.09
CA ALA A 47 -9.84 -17.78 1.29
C ALA A 47 -11.33 -17.66 0.93
N MET A 48 -11.81 -18.59 0.11
CA MET A 48 -13.16 -18.56 -0.43
C MET A 48 -14.23 -18.91 0.62
N ASP A 49 -13.84 -19.51 1.71
CA ASP A 49 -14.74 -19.94 2.79
C ASP A 49 -14.88 -18.91 3.91
N SER A 50 -14.39 -17.70 3.68
CA SER A 50 -14.46 -16.63 4.65
C SER A 50 -15.05 -15.36 4.02
N ASN A 51 -15.45 -14.42 4.86
CA ASN A 51 -15.83 -13.09 4.38
C ASN A 51 -14.57 -12.35 3.87
N GLN A 52 -14.76 -11.51 2.88
CA GLN A 52 -13.64 -10.81 2.26
C GLN A 52 -13.64 -9.36 2.74
N ARG A 53 -12.89 -9.10 3.79
CA ARG A 53 -12.76 -7.79 4.41
C ARG A 53 -11.33 -7.31 4.27
N VAL A 54 -11.13 -6.29 3.45
CA VAL A 54 -9.81 -5.75 3.17
C VAL A 54 -9.91 -4.24 3.02
N ASP A 55 -8.97 -3.53 3.62
CA ASP A 55 -8.80 -2.09 3.45
C ASP A 55 -7.34 -1.79 3.14
N VAL A 56 -7.13 -0.90 2.18
CA VAL A 56 -5.80 -0.43 1.79
C VAL A 56 -5.79 1.09 1.86
N SER A 57 -4.80 1.63 2.53
CA SER A 57 -4.67 3.08 2.65
C SER A 57 -3.21 3.51 2.63
N ALA A 58 -2.99 4.78 2.29
CA ALA A 58 -1.69 5.43 2.40
C ALA A 58 -1.66 6.24 3.70
N ASP A 59 -0.55 6.15 4.43
CA ASP A 59 -0.36 6.86 5.68
C ASP A 59 1.06 7.43 5.74
N GLU A 60 1.29 8.35 6.68
CA GLU A 60 2.60 8.96 6.89
C GLU A 60 3.19 9.51 5.59
N ILE A 61 2.38 10.25 4.84
CA ILE A 61 2.79 10.78 3.54
C ILE A 61 3.70 11.97 3.76
N THR A 62 4.90 11.89 3.18
CA THR A 62 5.91 12.94 3.22
C THR A 62 6.48 13.15 1.81
N PRO A 63 7.27 14.20 1.59
CA PRO A 63 7.94 14.37 0.29
C PRO A 63 8.90 13.23 -0.08
N GLN A 64 9.35 12.44 0.90
CA GLN A 64 10.31 11.37 0.68
C GLN A 64 9.66 10.01 0.45
N GLY A 65 8.44 9.81 0.93
CA GLY A 65 7.78 8.52 0.82
C GLY A 65 6.50 8.45 1.65
N PHE A 66 5.99 7.26 1.78
CA PHE A 66 4.77 7.02 2.56
C PHE A 66 4.74 5.56 3.03
N VAL A 67 3.70 5.21 3.77
CA VAL A 67 3.49 3.84 4.24
C VAL A 67 2.18 3.32 3.67
N ILE A 68 2.20 2.13 3.09
CA ILE A 68 0.98 1.42 2.71
C ILE A 68 0.52 0.63 3.93
N LEU A 69 -0.74 0.80 4.30
CA LEU A 69 -1.38 -0.01 5.32
C LEU A 69 -2.37 -0.95 4.66
N PHE A 70 -2.17 -2.24 4.87
CA PHE A 70 -3.08 -3.29 4.41
C PHE A 70 -3.74 -3.90 5.64
N ARG A 71 -5.05 -3.78 5.74
CA ARG A 71 -5.80 -4.23 6.90
C ARG A 71 -6.82 -5.28 6.51
N THR A 72 -7.03 -6.22 7.42
CA THR A 72 -8.15 -7.14 7.37
C THR A 72 -8.69 -7.36 8.78
N TRP A 73 -9.87 -7.92 8.90
CA TRP A 73 -10.50 -8.17 10.20
C TRP A 73 -11.49 -9.31 10.09
N GLY A 74 -11.99 -9.74 11.26
CA GLY A 74 -12.95 -10.84 11.31
C GLY A 74 -12.30 -12.17 10.95
N ASP A 75 -13.01 -12.96 10.17
CA ASP A 75 -12.58 -14.29 9.75
C ASP A 75 -11.84 -14.31 8.42
N THR A 76 -11.59 -13.16 7.83
CA THR A 76 -10.92 -13.07 6.53
C THR A 76 -9.50 -13.62 6.61
N ARG A 77 -9.15 -14.45 5.65
CA ARG A 77 -7.82 -15.06 5.55
C ARG A 77 -7.23 -14.72 4.20
N VAL A 78 -6.17 -13.95 4.21
CA VAL A 78 -5.51 -13.46 3.00
C VAL A 78 -4.24 -14.25 2.75
N ALA A 79 -4.17 -14.94 1.62
CA ALA A 79 -2.98 -15.67 1.23
C ALA A 79 -1.92 -14.73 0.67
N ARG A 80 -2.33 -13.81 -0.18
CA ARG A 80 -1.45 -12.82 -0.78
C ARG A 80 -2.25 -11.67 -1.38
N ALA A 81 -1.58 -10.54 -1.54
CA ALA A 81 -2.18 -9.38 -2.19
C ALA A 81 -1.11 -8.54 -2.89
N ARG A 82 -1.52 -7.80 -3.89
CA ARG A 82 -0.66 -6.84 -4.55
C ARG A 82 -1.33 -5.48 -4.52
N VAL A 83 -0.55 -4.48 -4.15
CA VAL A 83 -1.00 -3.10 -4.07
C VAL A 83 -0.23 -2.28 -5.08
N SER A 84 -0.95 -1.47 -5.84
CA SER A 84 -0.34 -0.47 -6.72
C SER A 84 -0.55 0.91 -6.12
N TRP A 85 0.31 1.85 -6.48
CA TRP A 85 0.22 3.20 -5.96
C TRP A 85 0.62 4.22 -7.01
N MET A 86 0.15 5.45 -6.80
CA MET A 86 0.50 6.60 -7.64
C MET A 86 0.65 7.80 -6.73
N ALA A 87 1.70 8.59 -6.96
CA ALA A 87 1.92 9.81 -6.22
C ALA A 87 2.04 10.98 -7.19
N ILE A 88 1.36 12.08 -6.88
CA ILE A 88 1.35 13.28 -7.71
C ILE A 88 1.70 14.47 -6.83
N GLY A 89 2.71 15.23 -7.25
CA GLY A 89 3.12 16.40 -6.51
C GLY A 89 4.14 17.23 -7.27
N PRO A 90 4.56 18.37 -6.70
CA PRO A 90 5.53 19.25 -7.35
C PRO A 90 6.93 18.64 -7.35
N THR A 91 7.65 18.80 -8.45
CA THR A 91 9.01 18.32 -8.61
C THR A 91 9.89 19.41 -9.17
N GLU A 92 11.21 19.22 -9.04
CA GLU A 92 12.19 20.20 -9.56
C GLU A 92 12.22 20.24 -11.08
N HIS A 93 11.77 19.19 -11.74
CA HIS A 93 11.79 19.13 -13.19
C HIS A 93 10.97 20.20 -13.87
N GLU A 94 10.02 20.77 -13.17
CA GLU A 94 9.19 21.84 -13.74
C GLU A 94 10.01 23.04 -14.14
N ASP A 95 11.10 23.30 -13.44
CA ASP A 95 11.96 24.43 -13.72
C ASP A 95 12.64 24.30 -15.09
N ASP A 96 12.92 23.09 -15.51
CA ASP A 96 13.57 22.85 -16.78
C ASP A 96 12.71 23.26 -17.96
N PHE A 97 11.42 23.17 -17.82
CA PHE A 97 10.49 23.55 -18.87
C PHE A 97 10.35 25.06 -18.99
N LEU A 98 10.59 25.77 -17.91
CA LEU A 98 10.44 27.21 -17.89
C LEU A 98 11.60 27.92 -18.56
N LEU A 99 12.65 27.24 -18.82
CA LEU A 99 13.85 27.81 -19.44
C LEU A 99 13.73 27.94 -20.95
N ASP A 100 12.76 27.33 -21.51
CA ASP A 100 12.52 27.40 -22.94
C ASP A 100 11.72 28.65 -23.32
#